data_865fc6f9d0e3890019d2357d1ccbb2d5
#
_entry.id   865fc6f9d0e3890019d2357d1ccbb2d5
#
_cell.length_a   1.000
_cell.length_b   1.000
_cell.length_c   1.000
_cell.angle_alpha   90.00
_cell.angle_beta   90.00
_cell.angle_gamma   90.00
#
_symmetry.space_group_name_H-M   'P 1'
#
loop_
_entity.id
_entity.type
_entity.pdbx_description
1 polymer ?
#
loop_
_entity_poly.entity_id
_entity_poly.type
_entity_poly.pdbx_seq_one_letter_code
_entity_poly.pdbx_strand_id
1 'polypeptide(L)'
;MIKTIKTGIILVPLLAFATISHASESYQKMHDEHHGAGHNGHGHNGHGHHDESYMGHHNGETAQNAEKHRRHQHDQVNMPGLRGIDTTEVEISDLKNIFINHMKIRRSVEHLPNGIKSITETDDEDLRESIVTHVAFMVTRLEDGRDPQVIIQSPTLDLLFDRYDEIDTSVEVTDRGVQVIQTSSNSEVVALLQQHAAEVSDMSERGMRAVHERMMTSR
;
A
#
# COMPACT_ATOMS: atom_id res chain seq x y z
N MET A 1 -0.70 40.66 4.48
CA MET A 1 0.27 39.74 5.12
C MET A 1 0.89 38.92 4.00
N ILE A 2 2.17 39.15 3.74
CA ILE A 2 2.92 38.50 2.65
C ILE A 2 3.37 37.13 3.18
N LYS A 3 2.84 36.04 2.61
CA LYS A 3 3.32 34.68 2.91
C LYS A 3 4.74 34.53 2.37
N THR A 4 5.70 34.39 3.26
CA THR A 4 7.08 34.07 2.90
C THR A 4 7.13 32.62 2.47
N ILE A 5 7.34 32.36 1.17
CA ILE A 5 7.60 31.04 0.63
C ILE A 5 8.96 30.59 1.15
N LYS A 6 8.98 29.63 2.06
CA LYS A 6 10.21 28.94 2.47
C LYS A 6 10.57 27.92 1.38
N THR A 7 11.22 28.39 0.34
CA THR A 7 11.82 27.50 -0.67
C THR A 7 13.16 27.01 -0.11
N GLY A 8 13.14 25.92 0.62
CA GLY A 8 14.31 25.11 0.89
C GLY A 8 14.57 24.20 -0.29
N ILE A 9 15.09 24.77 -1.40
CA ILE A 9 15.54 23.96 -2.55
C ILE A 9 16.85 23.28 -2.12
N ILE A 10 16.75 22.05 -1.62
CA ILE A 10 17.87 21.12 -1.74
C ILE A 10 17.81 20.64 -3.20
N LEU A 11 18.78 21.08 -3.97
CA LEU A 11 18.95 20.75 -5.37
C LEU A 11 19.23 19.25 -5.49
N VAL A 12 18.18 18.43 -5.46
CA VAL A 12 18.24 17.06 -5.96
C VAL A 12 18.39 17.21 -7.48
N PRO A 13 19.39 16.62 -8.12
CA PRO A 13 19.57 16.81 -9.56
C PRO A 13 18.31 16.40 -10.29
N LEU A 14 17.79 17.30 -11.10
CA LEU A 14 16.57 17.20 -11.93
C LEU A 14 16.51 15.91 -12.79
N LEU A 15 17.60 15.16 -12.85
CA LEU A 15 17.72 13.88 -13.55
C LEU A 15 16.96 12.72 -12.89
N ALA A 16 16.69 12.76 -11.57
CA ALA A 16 15.99 11.68 -10.89
C ALA A 16 14.46 11.72 -11.13
N PHE A 17 13.88 12.91 -11.32
CA PHE A 17 12.45 13.04 -11.62
C PHE A 17 12.10 12.67 -13.07
N ALA A 18 13.03 12.86 -14.03
CA ALA A 18 12.81 12.45 -15.41
C ALA A 18 12.76 10.92 -15.57
N THR A 19 13.43 10.16 -14.70
CA THR A 19 13.40 8.69 -14.73
C THR A 19 12.11 8.12 -14.14
N ILE A 20 11.51 8.76 -13.12
CA ILE A 20 10.23 8.34 -12.55
C ILE A 20 9.09 8.50 -13.57
N SER A 21 9.08 9.58 -14.35
CA SER A 21 8.08 9.80 -15.41
C SER A 21 8.18 8.77 -16.54
N HIS A 22 9.40 8.31 -16.88
CA HIS A 22 9.61 7.29 -17.92
C HIS A 22 9.28 5.87 -17.45
N ALA A 23 9.48 5.56 -16.16
CA ALA A 23 9.11 4.28 -15.59
C ALA A 23 7.58 4.09 -15.59
N SER A 24 6.83 5.14 -15.26
CA SER A 24 5.37 5.16 -15.32
C SER A 24 4.82 4.90 -16.74
N GLU A 25 5.43 5.50 -17.78
CA GLU A 25 5.02 5.31 -19.18
C GLU A 25 5.37 3.92 -19.72
N SER A 26 6.51 3.35 -19.34
CA SER A 26 6.92 2.02 -19.79
C SER A 26 6.09 0.90 -19.14
N TYR A 27 5.64 1.09 -17.88
CA TYR A 27 4.77 0.15 -17.18
C TYR A 27 3.37 0.10 -17.78
N GLN A 28 2.81 1.25 -18.13
CA GLN A 28 1.51 1.34 -18.83
C GLN A 28 1.54 0.58 -20.16
N LYS A 29 2.64 0.69 -20.92
CA LYS A 29 2.79 0.06 -22.22
C LYS A 29 2.94 -1.47 -22.17
N MET A 30 3.55 -2.02 -21.11
CA MET A 30 3.67 -3.47 -20.92
C MET A 30 2.34 -4.13 -20.50
N HIS A 31 1.49 -3.42 -19.75
CA HIS A 31 0.19 -3.96 -19.33
C HIS A 31 -0.82 -4.06 -20.47
N ASP A 32 -0.76 -3.16 -21.46
CA ASP A 32 -1.69 -3.15 -22.59
C ASP A 32 -1.42 -4.26 -23.63
N GLU A 33 -0.21 -4.84 -23.64
CA GLU A 33 0.17 -5.89 -24.62
C GLU A 33 -0.19 -7.32 -24.19
N HIS A 34 -0.58 -7.56 -22.91
CA HIS A 34 -0.87 -8.91 -22.40
C HIS A 34 -2.35 -9.32 -22.34
N HIS A 35 -3.30 -8.47 -22.73
CA HIS A 35 -4.73 -8.79 -22.69
C HIS A 35 -5.32 -9.34 -24.01
N GLY A 36 -4.50 -9.86 -24.92
CA GLY A 36 -4.92 -10.34 -26.22
C GLY A 36 -4.59 -11.79 -26.55
N ALA A 37 -5.04 -12.77 -25.74
CA ALA A 37 -5.09 -14.17 -26.22
C ALA A 37 -6.20 -14.95 -25.51
N GLY A 38 -7.33 -15.05 -26.18
CA GLY A 38 -8.43 -15.94 -25.80
C GLY A 38 -8.07 -17.41 -26.00
N HIS A 39 -8.42 -18.26 -25.05
CA HIS A 39 -8.49 -19.71 -25.26
C HIS A 39 -9.91 -20.22 -25.11
N ASN A 40 -10.45 -20.65 -26.27
CA ASN A 40 -11.65 -21.47 -26.40
C ASN A 40 -11.39 -22.92 -26.00
N GLY A 41 -12.34 -23.47 -25.23
CA GLY A 41 -12.91 -24.81 -25.52
C GLY A 41 -12.16 -26.03 -25.00
N HIS A 42 -12.80 -26.79 -24.14
CA HIS A 42 -13.22 -28.15 -24.45
C HIS A 42 -14.01 -28.75 -23.28
N GLY A 43 -15.25 -29.18 -23.59
CA GLY A 43 -16.07 -29.97 -22.70
C GLY A 43 -15.65 -31.48 -22.73
N HIS A 44 -15.86 -32.15 -21.61
CA HIS A 44 -15.99 -33.61 -21.58
C HIS A 44 -17.14 -34.03 -20.68
N ASN A 45 -18.14 -34.69 -21.35
CA ASN A 45 -19.14 -35.55 -20.74
C ASN A 45 -18.49 -36.87 -20.30
N GLY A 46 -18.89 -37.37 -19.14
CA GLY A 46 -18.56 -38.71 -18.70
C GLY A 46 -19.53 -39.21 -17.65
N HIS A 47 -20.47 -40.06 -18.07
CA HIS A 47 -21.42 -40.80 -17.23
C HIS A 47 -20.72 -41.88 -16.41
N GLY A 48 -21.23 -42.15 -15.18
CA GLY A 48 -20.86 -43.30 -14.40
C GLY A 48 -21.78 -43.45 -13.19
N HIS A 49 -22.76 -44.36 -13.31
CA HIS A 49 -23.60 -44.86 -12.22
C HIS A 49 -22.78 -45.72 -11.27
N HIS A 50 -23.02 -45.65 -9.97
CA HIS A 50 -23.16 -46.82 -9.10
C HIS A 50 -23.78 -46.46 -7.75
N ASP A 51 -24.58 -47.30 -7.33
CA ASP A 51 -25.64 -47.53 -6.39
C ASP A 51 -25.15 -47.76 -4.95
N GLU A 52 -26.14 -47.62 -4.03
CA GLU A 52 -26.28 -48.23 -2.71
C GLU A 52 -25.62 -47.58 -1.45
N SER A 53 -26.53 -46.96 -0.75
CA SER A 53 -26.90 -47.06 0.67
C SER A 53 -25.81 -47.18 1.75
N TYR A 54 -25.73 -46.14 2.58
CA TYR A 54 -25.61 -46.29 4.04
C TYR A 54 -26.32 -45.12 4.76
N MET A 55 -27.31 -45.47 5.60
CA MET A 55 -27.97 -44.54 6.52
C MET A 55 -26.97 -44.11 7.57
N GLY A 56 -26.80 -42.80 7.74
CA GLY A 56 -26.10 -42.20 8.84
C GLY A 56 -26.66 -40.80 9.13
N HIS A 57 -27.50 -40.71 10.17
CA HIS A 57 -28.00 -39.46 10.71
C HIS A 57 -26.82 -38.60 11.21
N HIS A 58 -26.51 -37.51 10.56
CA HIS A 58 -25.75 -36.41 11.17
C HIS A 58 -26.38 -35.07 10.84
N ASN A 59 -26.88 -34.47 11.89
CA ASN A 59 -27.30 -33.11 12.19
C ASN A 59 -26.95 -32.05 11.15
N GLY A 60 -28.02 -31.33 10.74
CA GLY A 60 -28.00 -30.20 9.81
C GLY A 60 -27.44 -28.89 10.41
N GLU A 61 -26.16 -28.88 10.85
CA GLU A 61 -25.51 -27.67 11.33
C GLU A 61 -24.30 -27.24 10.48
N THR A 62 -23.91 -28.00 9.47
CA THR A 62 -22.63 -27.75 8.78
C THR A 62 -22.70 -26.81 7.57
N ALA A 63 -23.87 -26.66 6.94
CA ALA A 63 -23.98 -25.83 5.73
C ALA A 63 -24.01 -24.33 6.03
N GLN A 64 -24.71 -23.92 7.09
CA GLN A 64 -24.78 -22.49 7.48
C GLN A 64 -23.47 -21.97 8.08
N ASN A 65 -22.71 -22.82 8.78
CA ASN A 65 -21.40 -22.43 9.31
C ASN A 65 -20.33 -22.34 8.21
N ALA A 66 -20.38 -23.20 7.20
CA ALA A 66 -19.47 -23.13 6.06
C ALA A 66 -19.69 -21.86 5.21
N GLU A 67 -20.93 -21.39 5.09
CA GLU A 67 -21.27 -20.16 4.38
C GLU A 67 -20.88 -18.90 5.17
N LYS A 68 -20.94 -18.96 6.52
CA LYS A 68 -20.52 -17.88 7.39
C LYS A 68 -18.98 -17.69 7.38
N HIS A 69 -18.22 -18.78 7.25
CA HIS A 69 -16.77 -18.74 7.10
C HIS A 69 -16.30 -18.28 5.71
N ARG A 70 -17.11 -18.46 4.65
CA ARG A 70 -16.80 -17.95 3.31
C ARG A 70 -16.94 -16.43 3.17
N ARG A 71 -17.71 -15.76 4.04
CA ARG A 71 -17.92 -14.31 3.99
C ARG A 71 -16.73 -13.49 4.51
N HIS A 72 -15.72 -14.12 5.07
CA HIS A 72 -14.51 -13.46 5.58
C HIS A 72 -13.24 -13.86 4.82
N GLN A 73 -13.34 -14.52 3.67
CA GLN A 73 -12.21 -14.59 2.76
C GLN A 73 -12.05 -13.20 2.15
N HIS A 74 -11.14 -12.42 2.74
CA HIS A 74 -10.70 -11.16 2.17
C HIS A 74 -10.25 -11.45 0.75
N ASP A 75 -10.76 -10.70 -0.21
CA ASP A 75 -10.35 -10.80 -1.61
C ASP A 75 -8.91 -10.29 -1.74
N GLN A 76 -7.95 -11.19 -1.49
CA GLN A 76 -6.53 -10.92 -1.59
C GLN A 76 -6.08 -10.71 -3.05
N VAL A 77 -6.92 -11.11 -4.00
CA VAL A 77 -6.63 -10.95 -5.43
C VAL A 77 -6.93 -9.53 -5.88
N ASN A 78 -8.09 -8.99 -5.53
CA ASN A 78 -8.52 -7.65 -5.97
C ASN A 78 -8.20 -6.55 -4.96
N MET A 79 -8.02 -6.90 -3.67
CA MET A 79 -7.73 -5.95 -2.59
C MET A 79 -8.53 -4.64 -2.70
N PRO A 80 -9.87 -4.68 -2.68
CA PRO A 80 -10.68 -3.49 -2.94
C PRO A 80 -10.46 -2.36 -1.93
N GLY A 81 -9.89 -2.68 -0.76
CA GLY A 81 -9.52 -1.72 0.27
C GLY A 81 -8.36 -0.79 -0.09
N LEU A 82 -7.64 -1.04 -1.19
CA LEU A 82 -6.56 -0.20 -1.67
C LEU A 82 -7.03 0.97 -2.53
N ARG A 83 -8.31 1.01 -2.90
CA ARG A 83 -8.89 2.12 -3.66
C ARG A 83 -9.28 3.26 -2.74
N GLY A 84 -9.04 4.47 -3.19
CA GLY A 84 -9.39 5.71 -2.52
C GLY A 84 -9.91 6.76 -3.49
N ILE A 85 -10.04 7.99 -3.02
CA ILE A 85 -10.44 9.13 -3.84
C ILE A 85 -9.28 9.46 -4.79
N ASP A 86 -9.60 9.59 -6.09
CA ASP A 86 -8.66 9.96 -7.18
C ASP A 86 -7.40 9.07 -7.28
N THR A 87 -7.40 7.86 -6.72
CA THR A 87 -6.29 6.90 -6.86
C THR A 87 -6.24 6.34 -8.27
N THR A 88 -5.03 6.27 -8.83
CA THR A 88 -4.77 5.66 -10.14
C THR A 88 -4.57 4.15 -10.03
N GLU A 89 -4.72 3.43 -11.14
CA GLU A 89 -4.45 1.99 -11.18
C GLU A 89 -2.97 1.67 -10.88
N VAL A 90 -2.03 2.59 -11.20
CA VAL A 90 -0.61 2.44 -10.85
C VAL A 90 -0.41 2.50 -9.33
N GLU A 91 -0.98 3.50 -8.65
CA GLU A 91 -0.90 3.61 -7.18
C GLU A 91 -1.48 2.36 -6.49
N ILE A 92 -2.59 1.83 -7.00
CA ILE A 92 -3.24 0.63 -6.48
C ILE A 92 -2.35 -0.60 -6.71
N SER A 93 -1.77 -0.74 -7.92
CA SER A 93 -0.90 -1.85 -8.29
C SER A 93 0.37 -1.87 -7.43
N ASP A 94 1.02 -0.71 -7.25
CA ASP A 94 2.22 -0.59 -6.43
C ASP A 94 1.94 -0.96 -4.97
N LEU A 95 0.86 -0.39 -4.40
CA LEU A 95 0.48 -0.69 -3.02
C LEU A 95 0.14 -2.18 -2.84
N LYS A 96 -0.53 -2.80 -3.83
CA LYS A 96 -0.80 -4.23 -3.85
C LYS A 96 0.48 -5.05 -3.89
N ASN A 97 1.44 -4.71 -4.77
CA ASN A 97 2.74 -5.39 -4.86
C ASN A 97 3.50 -5.31 -3.53
N ILE A 98 3.49 -4.14 -2.88
CA ILE A 98 4.09 -3.91 -1.56
C ILE A 98 3.47 -4.84 -0.51
N PHE A 99 2.14 -4.92 -0.42
CA PHE A 99 1.47 -5.78 0.55
C PHE A 99 1.69 -7.28 0.30
N ILE A 100 1.67 -7.72 -0.96
CA ILE A 100 1.90 -9.13 -1.32
C ILE A 100 3.34 -9.56 -0.99
N ASN A 101 4.31 -8.68 -1.23
CA ASN A 101 5.73 -8.97 -1.07
C ASN A 101 6.34 -8.37 0.22
N HIS A 102 5.51 -7.96 1.19
CA HIS A 102 5.97 -7.27 2.39
C HIS A 102 7.12 -7.99 3.14
N MET A 103 7.15 -9.32 3.11
CA MET A 103 8.21 -10.13 3.74
C MET A 103 9.61 -9.93 3.12
N LYS A 104 9.70 -9.33 1.92
CA LYS A 104 10.97 -8.99 1.26
C LYS A 104 11.44 -7.57 1.61
N ILE A 105 10.65 -6.82 2.36
CA ILE A 105 10.94 -5.43 2.74
C ILE A 105 11.77 -5.41 4.02
N ARG A 106 12.80 -4.60 4.03
CA ARG A 106 13.56 -4.22 5.23
C ARG A 106 13.31 -2.75 5.50
N ARG A 107 12.87 -2.45 6.70
CA ARG A 107 12.59 -1.08 7.11
C ARG A 107 13.27 -0.75 8.43
N SER A 108 13.86 0.44 8.51
CA SER A 108 14.36 1.04 9.74
C SER A 108 13.80 2.43 9.92
N VAL A 109 13.56 2.81 11.17
CA VAL A 109 13.05 4.13 11.57
C VAL A 109 13.90 4.67 12.70
N GLU A 110 14.36 5.91 12.54
CA GLU A 110 15.02 6.70 13.56
C GLU A 110 14.09 7.84 13.99
N HIS A 111 13.81 7.96 15.28
CA HIS A 111 13.06 9.06 15.83
C HIS A 111 14.01 10.26 16.02
N LEU A 112 13.72 11.36 15.33
CA LEU A 112 14.42 12.62 15.48
C LEU A 112 13.71 13.47 16.55
N PRO A 113 14.40 14.43 17.18
CA PRO A 113 13.76 15.34 18.14
C PRO A 113 12.60 16.14 17.53
N ASN A 114 12.62 16.35 16.21
CA ASN A 114 11.61 17.10 15.46
C ASN A 114 10.94 16.30 14.34
N GLY A 115 10.98 14.96 14.38
CA GLY A 115 10.37 14.14 13.32
C GLY A 115 10.88 12.71 13.27
N ILE A 116 11.01 12.20 12.06
CA ILE A 116 11.51 10.85 11.76
C ILE A 116 12.47 10.85 10.58
N LYS A 117 13.35 9.83 10.57
CA LYS A 117 14.06 9.39 9.39
C LYS A 117 13.74 7.90 9.17
N SER A 118 13.28 7.53 8.00
CA SER A 118 13.00 6.13 7.67
C SER A 118 13.75 5.71 6.42
N ILE A 119 14.18 4.44 6.39
CA ILE A 119 14.80 3.80 5.24
C ILE A 119 13.99 2.52 4.95
N THR A 120 13.51 2.38 3.71
CA THR A 120 12.76 1.21 3.25
C THR A 120 13.47 0.62 2.05
N GLU A 121 13.88 -0.64 2.14
CA GLU A 121 14.73 -1.31 1.16
C GLU A 121 14.23 -2.71 0.84
N THR A 122 14.61 -3.21 -0.34
CA THR A 122 14.44 -4.59 -0.78
C THR A 122 15.55 -4.97 -1.78
N ASP A 123 15.79 -6.26 -1.93
CA ASP A 123 16.68 -6.79 -2.96
C ASP A 123 15.93 -7.22 -4.24
N ASP A 124 14.59 -7.11 -4.24
CA ASP A 124 13.70 -7.37 -5.36
C ASP A 124 13.49 -6.08 -6.16
N GLU A 125 13.90 -6.06 -7.43
CA GLU A 125 13.92 -4.84 -8.25
C GLU A 125 12.50 -4.31 -8.53
N ASP A 126 11.56 -5.19 -8.87
CA ASP A 126 10.16 -4.80 -9.15
C ASP A 126 9.48 -4.24 -7.90
N LEU A 127 9.75 -4.85 -6.75
CA LEU A 127 9.25 -4.36 -5.47
C LEU A 127 9.91 -3.02 -5.07
N ARG A 128 11.21 -2.85 -5.37
CA ARG A 128 11.91 -1.58 -5.14
C ARG A 128 11.27 -0.45 -5.94
N GLU A 129 10.96 -0.70 -7.21
CA GLU A 129 10.29 0.28 -8.07
C GLU A 129 8.92 0.65 -7.48
N SER A 130 8.11 -0.33 -7.11
CA SER A 130 6.81 -0.08 -6.47
C SER A 130 6.92 0.71 -5.17
N ILE A 131 7.94 0.44 -4.32
CA ILE A 131 8.19 1.21 -3.09
C ILE A 131 8.53 2.67 -3.41
N VAL A 132 9.45 2.90 -4.35
CA VAL A 132 9.88 4.25 -4.73
C VAL A 132 8.72 5.06 -5.32
N THR A 133 7.96 4.45 -6.24
CA THR A 133 6.81 5.09 -6.89
C THR A 133 5.70 5.39 -5.89
N HIS A 134 5.36 4.44 -5.03
CA HIS A 134 4.36 4.64 -3.97
C HIS A 134 4.73 5.80 -3.03
N VAL A 135 5.99 5.83 -2.56
CA VAL A 135 6.46 6.91 -1.68
C VAL A 135 6.42 8.26 -2.39
N ALA A 136 6.84 8.33 -3.65
CA ALA A 136 6.79 9.57 -4.44
C ALA A 136 5.35 10.09 -4.60
N PHE A 137 4.38 9.22 -4.90
CA PHE A 137 2.97 9.60 -4.97
C PHE A 137 2.45 10.10 -3.62
N MET A 138 2.72 9.38 -2.54
CA MET A 138 2.24 9.75 -1.20
C MET A 138 2.83 11.08 -0.72
N VAL A 139 4.11 11.34 -0.99
CA VAL A 139 4.75 12.62 -0.67
C VAL A 139 4.13 13.76 -1.48
N THR A 140 3.94 13.59 -2.78
CA THR A 140 3.27 14.58 -3.63
C THR A 140 1.84 14.86 -3.15
N ARG A 141 1.09 13.82 -2.80
CA ARG A 141 -0.26 13.96 -2.25
C ARG A 141 -0.26 14.73 -0.94
N LEU A 142 0.70 14.43 -0.05
CA LEU A 142 0.84 15.12 1.23
C LEU A 142 1.19 16.60 1.03
N GLU A 143 2.12 16.92 0.14
CA GLU A 143 2.50 18.32 -0.19
C GLU A 143 1.33 19.12 -0.77
N ASP A 144 0.44 18.47 -1.53
CA ASP A 144 -0.76 19.06 -2.12
C ASP A 144 -1.97 19.05 -1.17
N GLY A 145 -1.90 18.43 -0.01
CA GLY A 145 -3.03 18.21 0.91
C GLY A 145 -4.13 17.32 0.29
N ARG A 146 -3.78 16.42 -0.62
CA ARG A 146 -4.72 15.54 -1.34
C ARG A 146 -4.78 14.15 -0.71
N ASP A 147 -5.52 14.04 0.38
CA ASP A 147 -5.76 12.77 1.05
C ASP A 147 -6.49 11.77 0.14
N PRO A 148 -5.91 10.61 -0.18
CA PRO A 148 -6.55 9.60 -1.00
C PRO A 148 -7.69 8.87 -0.30
N GLN A 149 -7.81 8.94 1.02
CA GLN A 149 -8.83 8.27 1.83
C GLN A 149 -9.00 6.79 1.49
N VAL A 150 -7.89 6.09 1.37
CA VAL A 150 -7.89 4.65 1.09
C VAL A 150 -8.51 3.90 2.26
N ILE A 151 -9.42 2.94 2.00
CA ILE A 151 -10.21 2.26 3.06
C ILE A 151 -9.32 1.67 4.17
N ILE A 152 -8.13 1.19 3.82
CA ILE A 152 -7.18 0.62 4.79
C ILE A 152 -6.30 1.67 5.49
N GLN A 153 -6.45 2.95 5.15
CA GLN A 153 -5.69 4.05 5.73
C GLN A 153 -5.87 4.14 7.23
N SER A 154 -4.85 4.57 7.93
CA SER A 154 -4.95 4.78 9.37
C SER A 154 -5.50 6.16 9.68
N PRO A 155 -6.25 6.33 10.78
CA PRO A 155 -6.67 7.65 11.25
C PRO A 155 -5.49 8.60 11.53
N THR A 156 -4.30 8.05 11.83
CA THR A 156 -3.07 8.83 11.99
C THR A 156 -2.65 9.50 10.69
N LEU A 157 -2.79 8.79 9.56
CA LEU A 157 -2.45 9.36 8.25
C LEU A 157 -3.45 10.44 7.84
N ASP A 158 -4.76 10.28 8.15
CA ASP A 158 -5.78 11.31 7.93
C ASP A 158 -5.39 12.61 8.67
N LEU A 159 -4.98 12.50 9.95
CA LEU A 159 -4.53 13.63 10.75
C LEU A 159 -3.24 14.30 10.19
N LEU A 160 -2.34 13.54 9.57
CA LEU A 160 -1.17 14.09 8.90
C LEU A 160 -1.56 14.87 7.63
N PHE A 161 -2.55 14.38 6.86
CA PHE A 161 -3.09 15.13 5.73
C PHE A 161 -3.80 16.42 6.18
N ASP A 162 -4.50 16.43 7.30
CA ASP A 162 -5.10 17.64 7.89
C ASP A 162 -4.05 18.69 8.29
N ARG A 163 -2.80 18.27 8.51
CA ARG A 163 -1.68 19.08 8.98
C ARG A 163 -0.52 19.17 7.97
N TYR A 164 -0.80 18.92 6.69
CA TYR A 164 0.20 18.80 5.63
C TYR A 164 1.14 20.00 5.51
N ASP A 165 0.65 21.21 5.75
CA ASP A 165 1.40 22.44 5.67
C ASP A 165 2.36 22.70 6.85
N GLU A 166 2.32 21.82 7.87
CA GLU A 166 3.23 21.83 9.02
C GLU A 166 4.36 20.79 8.88
N ILE A 167 4.41 20.04 7.76
CA ILE A 167 5.35 18.95 7.55
C ILE A 167 6.35 19.32 6.46
N ASP A 168 7.64 19.27 6.80
CA ASP A 168 8.71 19.34 5.82
C ASP A 168 9.16 17.91 5.46
N THR A 169 9.17 17.58 4.18
CA THR A 169 9.53 16.23 3.68
C THR A 169 10.75 16.31 2.77
N SER A 170 11.69 15.40 2.95
CA SER A 170 12.82 15.16 2.06
C SER A 170 12.90 13.68 1.71
N VAL A 171 13.05 13.37 0.42
CA VAL A 171 13.12 12.01 -0.12
C VAL A 171 14.42 11.83 -0.90
N GLU A 172 15.08 10.71 -0.65
CA GLU A 172 16.27 10.26 -1.38
C GLU A 172 16.05 8.83 -1.87
N VAL A 173 16.15 8.64 -3.19
CA VAL A 173 16.13 7.29 -3.79
C VAL A 173 17.52 6.70 -3.66
N THR A 174 17.59 5.50 -3.09
CA THR A 174 18.84 4.74 -2.90
C THR A 174 18.92 3.59 -3.91
N ASP A 175 20.08 2.93 -4.00
CA ASP A 175 20.25 1.77 -4.86
C ASP A 175 19.28 0.62 -4.53
N ARG A 176 18.76 0.57 -3.30
CA ARG A 176 17.93 -0.53 -2.79
C ARG A 176 16.53 -0.12 -2.37
N GLY A 177 16.18 1.17 -2.48
CA GLY A 177 14.87 1.65 -2.09
C GLY A 177 14.81 3.15 -1.88
N VAL A 178 14.32 3.61 -0.72
CA VAL A 178 14.07 5.01 -0.46
C VAL A 178 14.36 5.37 1.00
N GLN A 179 14.94 6.55 1.20
CA GLN A 179 15.05 7.23 2.48
C GLN A 179 14.07 8.41 2.51
N VAL A 180 13.34 8.53 3.61
CA VAL A 180 12.42 9.66 3.83
C VAL A 180 12.76 10.30 5.17
N ILE A 181 12.87 11.63 5.18
CA ILE A 181 12.98 12.43 6.39
C ILE A 181 11.76 13.35 6.43
N GLN A 182 11.00 13.29 7.51
CA GLN A 182 9.86 14.18 7.75
C GLN A 182 10.02 14.87 9.09
N THR A 183 9.86 16.20 9.07
CA THR A 183 10.05 17.02 10.28
C THR A 183 8.93 18.04 10.42
N SER A 184 8.72 18.49 11.66
CA SER A 184 7.80 19.58 11.98
C SER A 184 8.33 20.40 13.16
N SER A 185 7.97 21.66 13.21
CA SER A 185 8.17 22.50 14.39
C SER A 185 7.08 22.30 15.47
N ASN A 186 6.00 21.60 15.13
CA ASN A 186 4.87 21.31 16.01
C ASN A 186 5.05 19.92 16.63
N SER A 187 5.15 19.86 17.96
CA SER A 187 5.36 18.63 18.70
C SER A 187 4.22 17.61 18.56
N GLU A 188 2.97 18.05 18.31
CA GLU A 188 1.84 17.15 18.05
C GLU A 188 2.01 16.47 16.70
N VAL A 189 2.43 17.22 15.67
CA VAL A 189 2.72 16.66 14.34
C VAL A 189 3.90 15.70 14.40
N VAL A 190 4.95 16.03 15.17
CA VAL A 190 6.07 15.10 15.41
C VAL A 190 5.58 13.76 16.00
N ALA A 191 4.69 13.81 16.98
CA ALA A 191 4.12 12.60 17.57
C ALA A 191 3.30 11.79 16.54
N LEU A 192 2.51 12.45 15.68
CA LEU A 192 1.79 11.80 14.59
C LEU A 192 2.72 11.15 13.56
N LEU A 193 3.82 11.84 13.16
CA LEU A 193 4.84 11.28 12.26
C LEU A 193 5.47 10.01 12.85
N GLN A 194 5.82 10.03 14.14
CA GLN A 194 6.40 8.88 14.83
C GLN A 194 5.41 7.73 14.95
N GLN A 195 4.15 8.02 15.24
CA GLN A 195 3.07 7.01 15.28
C GLN A 195 2.85 6.40 13.89
N HIS A 196 2.72 7.22 12.85
CA HIS A 196 2.57 6.74 11.48
C HIS A 196 3.76 5.87 11.04
N ALA A 197 4.97 6.27 11.37
CA ALA A 197 6.16 5.47 11.07
C ALA A 197 6.13 4.08 11.72
N ALA A 198 5.61 3.97 12.96
CA ALA A 198 5.41 2.70 13.64
C ALA A 198 4.31 1.85 12.95
N GLU A 199 3.20 2.46 12.54
CA GLU A 199 2.13 1.78 11.81
C GLU A 199 2.61 1.23 10.45
N VAL A 200 3.41 1.99 9.71
CA VAL A 200 4.02 1.54 8.46
C VAL A 200 5.02 0.40 8.70
N SER A 201 5.81 0.46 9.78
CA SER A 201 6.72 -0.64 10.14
C SER A 201 5.96 -1.91 10.46
N ASP A 202 4.86 -1.82 11.21
CA ASP A 202 3.98 -2.95 11.52
C ASP A 202 3.36 -3.56 10.23
N MET A 203 2.95 -2.72 9.27
CA MET A 203 2.46 -3.18 7.97
C MET A 203 3.55 -3.83 7.13
N SER A 204 4.78 -3.35 7.17
CA SER A 204 5.91 -3.99 6.47
C SER A 204 6.29 -5.35 7.05
N GLU A 205 6.11 -5.56 8.36
CA GLU A 205 6.38 -6.83 9.03
C GLU A 205 5.23 -7.84 8.90
N ARG A 206 3.98 -7.39 9.03
CA ARG A 206 2.81 -8.27 9.16
C ARG A 206 1.82 -8.18 7.99
N GLY A 207 2.06 -7.28 7.02
CA GLY A 207 1.21 -7.09 5.84
C GLY A 207 -0.23 -6.73 6.21
N MET A 208 -1.19 -7.26 5.44
CA MET A 208 -2.62 -7.03 5.64
C MET A 208 -3.15 -7.45 7.03
N ARG A 209 -2.43 -8.33 7.75
CA ARG A 209 -2.82 -8.71 9.10
C ARG A 209 -2.73 -7.51 10.07
N ALA A 210 -1.70 -6.68 9.95
CA ALA A 210 -1.58 -5.44 10.74
C ALA A 210 -2.77 -4.49 10.50
N VAL A 211 -3.17 -4.35 9.23
CA VAL A 211 -4.33 -3.54 8.84
C VAL A 211 -5.61 -4.06 9.49
N HIS A 212 -5.87 -5.38 9.39
CA HIS A 212 -7.08 -5.98 9.95
C HIS A 212 -7.18 -5.80 11.46
N GLU A 213 -6.10 -6.04 12.18
CA GLU A 213 -6.08 -5.89 13.65
C GLU A 213 -6.35 -4.42 14.04
N ARG A 214 -5.76 -3.45 13.34
CA ARG A 214 -6.03 -2.03 13.57
C ARG A 214 -7.50 -1.68 13.31
N MET A 215 -8.08 -2.13 12.20
CA MET A 215 -9.49 -1.87 11.88
C MET A 215 -10.47 -2.50 12.88
N MET A 216 -10.08 -3.58 13.55
CA MET A 216 -10.90 -4.23 14.58
C MET A 216 -10.84 -3.50 15.92
N THR A 217 -9.71 -2.86 16.24
CA THR A 217 -9.49 -2.11 17.49
C THR A 217 -10.00 -0.67 17.43
N SER A 218 -10.19 -0.11 16.24
CA SER A 218 -10.70 1.26 16.02
C SER A 218 -12.23 1.38 16.01
N ARG A 219 -12.95 0.29 16.28
CA ARG A 219 -14.42 0.25 16.40
C ARG A 219 -14.85 0.25 17.86
#